data_a56aa531fb10227ce7d3922fba9eb6d3
#
_entry.id   a56aa531fb10227ce7d3922fba9eb6d3
#
_cell.length_a   1.000
_cell.length_b   1.000
_cell.length_c   1.000
_cell.angle_alpha   90.00
_cell.angle_beta   90.00
_cell.angle_gamma   90.00
#
_symmetry.space_group_name_H-M   'P 1'
#
loop_
_entity.id
_entity.type
_entity.pdbx_description
1 polymer ?
#
loop_
_entity_poly.entity_id
_entity_poly.type
_entity_poly.pdbx_seq_one_letter_code
_entity_poly.pdbx_strand_id
1 'polypeptide(L)'
;MLEWAQANRAWIFEDDYNSEFRYAARSLQALQGLDKHQRVIYSGTFSKMMYPEFRLGFLVVPEHLREQFAMTKYYTDLCSGYLEQAVLARFIREGHYASHVRRIRKACFERKSALEAAIERYFAGRMRVHPTDSGVHIVCWLADGLKAKEVVAKAVSYTHLRAHETVLD
;
A
#
# COMPACT_ATOMS: atom_id res chain seq x y z
N MET A 1 11.11 -5.27 17.60
CA MET A 1 11.70 -5.13 16.25
C MET A 1 12.81 -4.08 16.22
N LEU A 2 12.58 -2.82 16.62
CA LEU A 2 13.62 -1.76 16.63
C LEU A 2 14.82 -2.10 17.52
N GLU A 3 14.58 -2.54 18.75
CA GLU A 3 15.66 -2.96 19.69
C GLU A 3 16.47 -4.15 19.14
N TRP A 4 15.79 -5.10 18.49
CA TRP A 4 16.45 -6.22 17.85
C TRP A 4 17.37 -5.77 16.71
N ALA A 5 16.86 -4.87 15.85
CA ALA A 5 17.64 -4.32 14.75
C ALA A 5 18.89 -3.57 15.26
N GLN A 6 18.75 -2.80 16.34
CA GLN A 6 19.86 -2.12 16.99
C GLN A 6 20.90 -3.13 17.53
N ALA A 7 20.45 -4.13 18.29
CA ALA A 7 21.34 -5.12 18.92
C ALA A 7 22.10 -5.95 17.88
N ASN A 8 21.47 -6.24 16.75
CA ASN A 8 22.05 -7.08 15.68
C ASN A 8 22.67 -6.27 14.54
N ARG A 9 22.76 -4.94 14.65
CA ARG A 9 23.25 -4.05 13.60
C ARG A 9 22.55 -4.28 12.26
N ALA A 10 21.26 -4.68 12.31
CA ALA A 10 20.43 -4.94 11.15
C ALA A 10 19.70 -3.66 10.69
N TRP A 11 19.26 -3.65 9.45
CA TRP A 11 18.38 -2.63 8.88
C TRP A 11 16.96 -3.15 8.81
N ILE A 12 16.00 -2.24 8.97
CA ILE A 12 14.58 -2.49 8.70
C ILE A 12 14.23 -1.69 7.46
N PHE A 13 13.72 -2.35 6.43
CA PHE A 13 13.11 -1.68 5.30
C PHE A 13 11.59 -1.69 5.49
N GLU A 14 11.01 -0.52 5.74
CA GLU A 14 9.58 -0.33 5.94
C GLU A 14 8.95 0.10 4.62
N ASP A 15 8.24 -0.81 3.96
CA ASP A 15 7.53 -0.51 2.71
C ASP A 15 6.08 -0.14 3.01
N ASP A 16 5.77 1.14 2.91
CA ASP A 16 4.43 1.68 3.13
C ASP A 16 3.80 2.12 1.80
N TYR A 17 2.99 1.27 1.26
CA TYR A 17 2.30 1.53 -0.01
C TYR A 17 0.81 1.82 0.14
N ASN A 18 0.21 1.67 1.34
CA ASN A 18 -1.24 1.74 1.54
C ASN A 18 -1.72 2.24 2.90
N SER A 19 -0.86 2.85 3.71
CA SER A 19 -1.23 3.33 5.06
C SER A 19 -2.35 4.39 5.06
N GLU A 20 -2.49 5.13 3.96
CA GLU A 20 -3.57 6.09 3.81
C GLU A 20 -4.96 5.45 3.74
N PHE A 21 -5.06 4.17 3.36
CA PHE A 21 -6.32 3.43 3.27
C PHE A 21 -6.72 2.76 4.59
N ARG A 22 -6.66 3.49 5.70
CA ARG A 22 -7.24 3.04 6.98
C ARG A 22 -8.61 3.67 7.17
N TYR A 23 -9.62 2.83 7.47
CA TYR A 23 -11.02 3.22 7.49
C TYR A 23 -11.55 3.48 8.90
N ALA A 24 -11.27 2.59 9.85
CA ALA A 24 -11.90 2.60 11.18
C ALA A 24 -10.98 3.07 12.32
N ALA A 25 -9.66 3.04 12.16
CA ALA A 25 -8.72 3.31 13.25
C ALA A 25 -7.85 4.54 12.99
N ARG A 26 -7.26 5.10 14.06
CA ARG A 26 -6.19 6.09 13.92
C ARG A 26 -5.06 5.50 13.07
N SER A 27 -4.43 6.35 12.26
CA SER A 27 -3.21 5.98 11.55
C SER A 27 -2.19 5.42 12.54
N LEU A 28 -1.61 4.26 12.23
CA LEU A 28 -0.48 3.76 13.00
C LEU A 28 0.74 4.62 12.69
N GLN A 29 1.53 4.87 13.70
CA GLN A 29 2.81 5.54 13.50
C GLN A 29 3.76 4.60 12.78
N ALA A 30 4.45 5.10 11.76
CA ALA A 30 5.49 4.35 11.06
C ALA A 30 6.62 3.94 12.02
N LEU A 31 7.23 2.80 11.79
CA LEU A 31 8.41 2.36 12.56
C LEU A 31 9.53 3.39 12.46
N GLN A 32 9.69 4.01 11.28
CA GLN A 32 10.65 5.08 11.06
C GLN A 32 10.46 6.25 12.04
N GLY A 33 9.20 6.65 12.29
CA GLY A 33 8.89 7.72 13.25
C GLY A 33 9.12 7.33 14.71
N LEU A 34 9.23 6.04 15.02
CA LEU A 34 9.54 5.50 16.35
C LEU A 34 11.03 5.18 16.53
N ASP A 35 11.79 5.20 15.44
CA ASP A 35 13.18 4.77 15.42
C ASP A 35 14.12 5.83 16.01
N LYS A 36 14.71 5.52 17.17
CA LYS A 36 15.70 6.36 17.86
C LYS A 36 17.16 6.01 17.46
N HIS A 37 17.35 4.94 16.71
CA HIS A 37 18.66 4.37 16.44
C HIS A 37 19.08 4.49 14.97
N GLN A 38 18.26 5.13 14.15
CA GLN A 38 18.51 5.32 12.72
C GLN A 38 18.77 3.99 12.00
N ARG A 39 17.88 3.00 12.21
CA ARG A 39 17.92 1.65 11.63
C ARG A 39 16.80 1.38 10.64
N VAL A 40 15.86 2.32 10.46
CA VAL A 40 14.72 2.16 9.57
C VAL A 40 14.91 3.00 8.32
N ILE A 41 14.79 2.35 7.17
CA ILE A 41 14.65 2.98 5.86
C ILE A 41 13.18 2.86 5.47
N TYR A 42 12.48 3.98 5.39
CA TYR A 42 11.07 4.02 5.05
C TYR A 42 10.88 4.32 3.56
N SER A 43 10.03 3.54 2.90
CA SER A 43 9.62 3.73 1.51
C SER A 43 8.14 4.06 1.44
N GLY A 44 7.81 5.13 0.74
CA GLY A 44 6.43 5.50 0.46
C GLY A 44 6.19 5.75 -1.03
N THR A 45 4.94 5.61 -1.47
CA THR A 45 4.55 5.84 -2.85
C THR A 45 3.32 6.71 -2.97
N PHE A 46 3.29 7.56 -3.99
CA PHE A 46 2.10 8.32 -4.35
C PHE A 46 1.20 7.57 -5.36
N SER A 47 1.67 6.48 -5.93
CA SER A 47 0.97 5.76 -7.03
C SER A 47 -0.41 5.21 -6.65
N LYS A 48 -0.68 4.97 -5.38
CA LYS A 48 -2.00 4.47 -4.93
C LYS A 48 -3.00 5.59 -4.66
N MET A 49 -2.51 6.77 -4.31
CA MET A 49 -3.35 7.93 -4.01
C MET A 49 -3.45 8.92 -5.16
N MET A 50 -2.48 8.91 -6.06
CA MET A 50 -2.43 9.79 -7.21
C MET A 50 -2.57 8.98 -8.50
N TYR A 51 -2.44 9.66 -9.62
CA TYR A 51 -2.43 9.03 -10.92
C TYR A 51 -1.21 8.11 -11.06
N PRO A 52 -1.39 6.81 -11.34
CA PRO A 52 -0.30 5.81 -11.30
C PRO A 52 0.89 6.15 -12.22
N GLU A 53 0.63 6.86 -13.31
CA GLU A 53 1.62 7.25 -14.30
C GLU A 53 2.60 8.31 -13.81
N PHE A 54 2.31 9.00 -12.72
CA PHE A 54 3.29 9.88 -12.08
C PHE A 54 4.56 9.14 -11.63
N ARG A 55 4.42 7.85 -11.31
CA ARG A 55 5.55 6.98 -10.92
C ARG A 55 6.45 7.61 -9.85
N LEU A 56 5.87 8.36 -8.92
CA LEU A 56 6.58 9.02 -7.83
C LEU A 56 6.48 8.22 -6.54
N GLY A 57 7.62 8.04 -5.91
CA GLY A 57 7.79 7.53 -4.56
C GLY A 57 8.88 8.32 -3.84
N PHE A 58 9.08 8.02 -2.58
CA PHE A 58 10.10 8.65 -1.77
C PHE A 58 10.70 7.67 -0.76
N LEU A 59 11.92 7.97 -0.34
CA LEU A 59 12.58 7.27 0.75
C LEU A 59 12.87 8.26 1.87
N VAL A 60 12.64 7.83 3.11
CA VAL A 60 13.15 8.49 4.30
C VAL A 60 14.28 7.61 4.83
N VAL A 61 15.48 8.08 4.71
CA VAL A 61 16.68 7.33 5.07
C VAL A 61 17.37 7.94 6.28
N PRO A 62 18.08 7.14 7.10
CA PRO A 62 18.94 7.65 8.15
C PRO A 62 19.91 8.70 7.63
N GLU A 63 20.17 9.75 8.43
CA GLU A 63 20.99 10.90 8.02
C GLU A 63 22.37 10.50 7.51
N HIS A 64 23.00 9.54 8.18
CA HIS A 64 24.33 9.06 7.80
C HIS A 64 24.38 8.25 6.48
N LEU A 65 23.22 7.88 5.91
CA LEU A 65 23.11 7.20 4.61
C LEU A 65 22.65 8.13 3.48
N ARG A 66 22.27 9.38 3.80
CA ARG A 66 21.65 10.29 2.84
C ARG A 66 22.48 10.49 1.57
N GLU A 67 23.78 10.74 1.72
CA GLU A 67 24.66 10.99 0.59
C GLU A 67 24.81 9.74 -0.31
N GLN A 68 24.98 8.57 0.29
CA GLN A 68 25.11 7.32 -0.44
C GLN A 68 23.86 7.00 -1.25
N PHE A 69 22.68 7.21 -0.65
CA PHE A 69 21.40 7.02 -1.36
C PHE A 69 21.22 8.06 -2.48
N ALA A 70 21.56 9.32 -2.25
CA ALA A 70 21.48 10.36 -3.27
C ALA A 70 22.42 10.08 -4.46
N MET A 71 23.65 9.68 -4.19
CA MET A 71 24.61 9.30 -5.23
C MET A 71 24.17 8.06 -6.00
N THR A 72 23.70 7.02 -5.28
CA THR A 72 23.20 5.80 -5.93
C THR A 72 22.02 6.13 -6.85
N LYS A 73 21.06 6.94 -6.39
CA LYS A 73 19.95 7.38 -7.21
C LYS A 73 20.43 8.14 -8.46
N TYR A 74 21.36 9.05 -8.29
CA TYR A 74 21.93 9.79 -9.42
C TYR A 74 22.53 8.89 -10.48
N TYR A 75 23.30 7.86 -10.08
CA TYR A 75 23.91 6.90 -11.01
C TYR A 75 22.92 5.89 -11.59
N THR A 76 21.77 5.67 -10.95
CA THR A 76 20.78 4.70 -11.41
C THR A 76 19.83 5.28 -12.46
N ASP A 77 19.33 6.48 -12.24
CA ASP A 77 18.29 7.10 -13.08
C ASP A 77 18.54 8.57 -13.43
N LEU A 78 19.72 9.10 -13.10
CA LEU A 78 20.14 10.49 -13.28
C LEU A 78 19.22 11.48 -12.60
N CYS A 79 17.97 11.59 -13.06
CA CYS A 79 16.93 12.42 -12.43
C CYS A 79 15.54 11.86 -12.70
N SER A 80 14.69 11.86 -11.68
CA SER A 80 13.25 11.61 -11.85
C SER A 80 12.59 12.81 -12.53
N GLY A 81 11.45 12.59 -13.19
CA GLY A 81 10.71 13.64 -13.88
C GLY A 81 10.49 14.89 -13.02
N TYR A 82 11.07 15.99 -13.42
CA TYR A 82 10.97 17.26 -12.66
C TYR A 82 9.54 17.82 -12.66
N LEU A 83 8.86 17.71 -13.79
CA LEU A 83 7.50 18.26 -13.94
C LEU A 83 6.53 17.59 -12.98
N GLU A 84 6.54 16.28 -12.92
CA GLU A 84 5.67 15.49 -12.04
C GLU A 84 5.93 15.80 -10.56
N GLN A 85 7.21 15.95 -10.21
CA GLN A 85 7.57 16.33 -8.83
C GLN A 85 7.11 17.76 -8.51
N ALA A 86 7.27 18.72 -9.42
CA ALA A 86 6.84 20.10 -9.21
C ALA A 86 5.31 20.21 -9.09
N VAL A 87 4.57 19.50 -9.94
CA VAL A 87 3.10 19.43 -9.89
C VAL A 87 2.64 18.83 -8.56
N LEU A 88 3.22 17.69 -8.14
CA LEU A 88 2.86 17.06 -6.89
C LEU A 88 3.19 17.94 -5.68
N ALA A 89 4.37 18.56 -5.68
CA ALA A 89 4.78 19.48 -4.61
C ALA A 89 3.82 20.67 -4.47
N ARG A 90 3.36 21.24 -5.58
CA ARG A 90 2.34 22.30 -5.60
C ARG A 90 1.00 21.78 -5.06
N PHE A 91 0.55 20.63 -5.52
CA PHE A 91 -0.69 20.00 -5.10
C PHE A 91 -0.73 19.71 -3.59
N ILE A 92 0.40 19.28 -3.01
CA ILE A 92 0.56 19.09 -1.57
C ILE A 92 0.52 20.45 -0.84
N ARG A 93 1.31 21.43 -1.30
CA ARG A 93 1.45 22.75 -0.65
C ARG A 93 0.15 23.52 -0.62
N GLU A 94 -0.66 23.44 -1.65
CA GLU A 94 -1.97 24.08 -1.75
C GLU A 94 -3.08 23.32 -0.97
N GLY A 95 -2.74 22.20 -0.30
CA GLY A 95 -3.68 21.42 0.54
C GLY A 95 -4.62 20.51 -0.25
N HIS A 96 -4.47 20.46 -1.56
CA HIS A 96 -5.32 19.65 -2.43
C HIS A 96 -5.10 18.14 -2.19
N TYR A 97 -3.86 17.73 -1.92
CA TYR A 97 -3.52 16.33 -1.63
C TYR A 97 -4.32 15.79 -0.45
N ALA A 98 -4.36 16.50 0.67
CA ALA A 98 -5.09 16.05 1.86
C ALA A 98 -6.60 15.90 1.60
N SER A 99 -7.18 16.82 0.82
CA SER A 99 -8.59 16.75 0.42
C SER A 99 -8.86 15.59 -0.54
N HIS A 100 -7.94 15.34 -1.46
CA HIS A 100 -7.99 14.21 -2.39
C HIS A 100 -7.92 12.86 -1.65
N VAL A 101 -6.98 12.69 -0.72
CA VAL A 101 -6.84 11.49 0.11
C VAL A 101 -8.14 11.19 0.88
N ARG A 102 -8.76 12.21 1.49
CA ARG A 102 -10.05 12.03 2.20
C ARG A 102 -11.15 11.54 1.25
N ARG A 103 -11.23 12.10 0.05
CA ARG A 103 -12.23 11.72 -0.96
C ARG A 103 -12.03 10.29 -1.46
N ILE A 104 -10.78 9.91 -1.78
CA ILE A 104 -10.44 8.56 -2.23
C ILE A 104 -10.72 7.54 -1.13
N ARG A 105 -10.31 7.84 0.11
CA ARG A 105 -10.58 6.97 1.27
C ARG A 105 -12.09 6.70 1.43
N LYS A 106 -12.91 7.74 1.36
CA LYS A 106 -14.38 7.60 1.43
C LYS A 106 -14.91 6.71 0.31
N ALA A 107 -14.52 6.97 -0.92
CA ALA A 107 -14.96 6.17 -2.08
C ALA A 107 -14.52 4.71 -2.00
N CYS A 108 -13.29 4.45 -1.53
CA CYS A 108 -12.80 3.09 -1.33
C CYS A 108 -13.56 2.37 -0.21
N PHE A 109 -13.88 3.06 0.88
CA PHE A 109 -14.69 2.50 1.97
C PHE A 109 -16.10 2.11 1.49
N GLU A 110 -16.76 2.99 0.73
CA GLU A 110 -18.10 2.72 0.17
C GLU A 110 -18.07 1.51 -0.78
N ARG A 111 -17.06 1.41 -1.63
CA ARG A 111 -16.87 0.26 -2.54
C ARG A 111 -16.57 -1.03 -1.78
N LYS A 112 -15.74 -0.96 -0.75
CA LYS A 112 -15.44 -2.10 0.14
C LYS A 112 -16.72 -2.62 0.77
N SER A 113 -17.51 -1.75 1.39
CA SER A 113 -18.77 -2.12 2.05
C SER A 113 -19.79 -2.72 1.07
N ALA A 114 -19.90 -2.16 -0.13
CA ALA A 114 -20.76 -2.71 -1.17
C ALA A 114 -20.31 -4.10 -1.63
N LEU A 115 -19.00 -4.31 -1.78
CA LEU A 115 -18.44 -5.61 -2.14
C LEU A 115 -18.65 -6.65 -1.02
N GLU A 116 -18.43 -6.29 0.22
CA GLU A 116 -18.68 -7.17 1.38
C GLU A 116 -20.15 -7.58 1.46
N ALA A 117 -21.06 -6.64 1.28
CA ALA A 117 -22.51 -6.93 1.23
C ALA A 117 -22.88 -7.83 0.05
N ALA A 118 -22.27 -7.64 -1.12
CA ALA A 118 -22.48 -8.50 -2.27
C ALA A 118 -21.96 -9.92 -2.05
N ILE A 119 -20.78 -10.07 -1.42
CA ILE A 119 -20.22 -11.38 -1.07
C ILE A 119 -21.15 -12.10 -0.11
N GLU A 120 -21.62 -11.44 0.93
CA GLU A 120 -22.56 -12.04 1.88
C GLU A 120 -23.86 -12.44 1.20
N ARG A 121 -24.41 -11.61 0.31
CA ARG A 121 -25.67 -11.88 -0.38
C ARG A 121 -25.58 -13.04 -1.37
N TYR A 122 -24.49 -13.13 -2.15
CA TYR A 122 -24.42 -14.06 -3.28
C TYR A 122 -23.54 -15.27 -3.03
N PHE A 123 -22.66 -15.22 -2.04
CA PHE A 123 -21.67 -16.25 -1.74
C PHE A 123 -21.72 -16.75 -0.27
N ALA A 124 -22.81 -16.45 0.44
CA ALA A 124 -22.99 -16.95 1.82
C ALA A 124 -22.74 -18.45 1.91
N GLY A 125 -21.92 -18.85 2.88
CA GLY A 125 -21.51 -20.25 3.08
C GLY A 125 -20.47 -20.78 2.08
N ARG A 126 -20.12 -20.04 1.03
CA ARG A 126 -19.09 -20.42 0.05
C ARG A 126 -17.82 -19.58 0.15
N MET A 127 -17.96 -18.37 0.66
CA MET A 127 -16.87 -17.43 0.79
C MET A 127 -17.04 -16.60 2.06
N ARG A 128 -15.94 -16.36 2.77
CA ARG A 128 -15.92 -15.52 3.97
C ARG A 128 -14.87 -14.44 3.80
N VAL A 129 -15.25 -13.19 3.96
CA VAL A 129 -14.33 -12.04 3.94
C VAL A 129 -13.46 -12.07 5.20
N HIS A 130 -12.15 -11.92 5.02
CA HIS A 130 -11.24 -11.68 6.12
C HIS A 130 -11.42 -10.25 6.64
N PRO A 131 -11.74 -10.05 7.94
CA PRO A 131 -11.91 -8.71 8.49
C PRO A 131 -10.64 -7.88 8.31
N THR A 132 -10.78 -6.70 7.72
CA THR A 132 -9.68 -5.74 7.59
C THR A 132 -10.21 -4.32 7.69
N ASP A 133 -9.50 -3.48 8.45
CA ASP A 133 -9.80 -2.05 8.60
C ASP A 133 -8.97 -1.17 7.66
N SER A 134 -8.19 -1.78 6.79
CA SER A 134 -7.25 -1.06 5.93
C SER A 134 -7.01 -1.75 4.60
N GLY A 135 -6.38 -1.03 3.70
CA GLY A 135 -5.94 -1.52 2.40
C GLY A 135 -6.96 -1.36 1.29
N VAL A 136 -6.51 -1.65 0.08
CA VAL A 136 -7.29 -1.57 -1.17
C VAL A 136 -7.68 -2.93 -1.71
N HIS A 137 -7.41 -3.99 -0.95
CA HIS A 137 -7.71 -5.38 -1.31
C HIS A 137 -8.61 -6.01 -0.25
N ILE A 138 -9.45 -6.94 -0.67
CA ILE A 138 -10.23 -7.80 0.21
C ILE A 138 -9.68 -9.22 0.05
N VAL A 139 -9.37 -9.84 1.17
CA VAL A 139 -9.00 -11.26 1.23
C VAL A 139 -10.23 -12.07 1.60
N CYS A 140 -10.48 -13.14 0.87
CA CYS A 140 -11.59 -14.03 1.11
C CYS A 140 -11.10 -15.47 1.29
N TRP A 141 -11.65 -16.15 2.28
CA TRP A 141 -11.48 -17.58 2.48
C TRP A 141 -12.60 -18.32 1.76
N LEU A 142 -12.26 -19.30 0.96
CA LEU A 142 -13.22 -20.19 0.33
C LEU A 142 -13.66 -21.28 1.30
N ALA A 143 -14.89 -21.78 1.14
CA ALA A 143 -15.37 -22.93 1.88
C ALA A 143 -14.59 -24.20 1.51
N ASP A 144 -14.60 -25.18 2.42
CA ASP A 144 -13.94 -26.46 2.22
C ASP A 144 -14.37 -27.14 0.91
N GLY A 145 -13.40 -27.71 0.21
CA GLY A 145 -13.60 -28.37 -1.09
C GLY A 145 -13.54 -27.44 -2.31
N LEU A 146 -13.45 -26.12 -2.11
CA LEU A 146 -13.22 -25.15 -3.20
C LEU A 146 -11.74 -24.80 -3.29
N LYS A 147 -11.13 -24.97 -4.46
CA LYS A 147 -9.74 -24.60 -4.69
C LYS A 147 -9.68 -23.22 -5.35
N ALA A 148 -8.91 -22.31 -4.79
CA ALA A 148 -8.77 -20.93 -5.29
C ALA A 148 -8.41 -20.91 -6.77
N LYS A 149 -7.46 -21.72 -7.22
CA LYS A 149 -7.03 -21.82 -8.62
C LYS A 149 -8.19 -22.17 -9.58
N GLU A 150 -9.06 -23.09 -9.20
CA GLU A 150 -10.21 -23.49 -10.01
C GLU A 150 -11.27 -22.38 -10.07
N VAL A 151 -11.53 -21.73 -8.91
CA VAL A 151 -12.48 -20.61 -8.83
C VAL A 151 -11.98 -19.43 -9.66
N VAL A 152 -10.71 -19.06 -9.55
CA VAL A 152 -10.08 -17.98 -10.32
C VAL A 152 -10.15 -18.28 -11.81
N ALA A 153 -9.75 -19.46 -12.26
CA ALA A 153 -9.79 -19.84 -13.67
C ALA A 153 -11.20 -19.71 -14.25
N LYS A 154 -12.21 -20.13 -13.49
CA LYS A 154 -13.61 -20.03 -13.88
C LYS A 154 -14.10 -18.58 -13.89
N ALA A 155 -13.77 -17.78 -12.88
CA ALA A 155 -14.13 -16.36 -12.82
C ALA A 155 -13.54 -15.57 -13.97
N VAL A 156 -12.26 -15.77 -14.30
CA VAL A 156 -11.57 -15.11 -15.41
C VAL A 156 -12.23 -15.44 -16.75
N SER A 157 -12.67 -16.68 -16.96
CA SER A 157 -13.35 -17.07 -18.21
C SER A 157 -14.67 -16.34 -18.47
N TYR A 158 -15.34 -15.86 -17.40
CA TYR A 158 -16.60 -15.12 -17.51
C TYR A 158 -16.45 -13.59 -17.55
N THR A 159 -15.39 -13.06 -16.95
CA THR A 159 -15.35 -11.62 -16.63
C THR A 159 -14.19 -10.88 -17.25
N HIS A 160 -13.24 -11.54 -17.90
CA HIS A 160 -11.93 -10.98 -18.30
C HIS A 160 -11.17 -10.30 -17.15
N LEU A 161 -11.60 -10.49 -15.90
CA LEU A 161 -10.91 -9.98 -14.72
C LEU A 161 -9.71 -10.86 -14.41
N ARG A 162 -8.53 -10.25 -14.34
CA ARG A 162 -7.34 -10.93 -13.79
C ARG A 162 -7.45 -10.94 -12.28
N ALA A 163 -7.58 -12.11 -11.69
CA ALA A 163 -7.35 -12.29 -10.26
C ALA A 163 -5.86 -12.56 -10.04
N HIS A 164 -5.26 -11.85 -9.08
CA HIS A 164 -3.94 -12.21 -8.59
C HIS A 164 -4.10 -13.23 -7.46
N GLU A 165 -3.55 -14.41 -7.68
CA GLU A 165 -3.44 -15.43 -6.67
C GLU A 165 -2.23 -15.11 -5.81
N THR A 166 -2.45 -14.84 -4.53
CA THR A 166 -1.38 -14.85 -3.53
C THR A 166 -1.48 -16.20 -2.83
N VAL A 167 -0.63 -17.12 -3.23
CA VAL A 167 -0.45 -18.40 -2.52
C VAL A 167 0.39 -18.06 -1.28
N LEU A 168 -0.24 -18.09 -0.13
CA LEU A 168 0.45 -18.20 1.15
C LEU A 168 0.53 -19.70 1.45
N ASP A 169 1.70 -20.29 1.21
CA ASP A 169 2.05 -21.62 1.70
C ASP A 169 2.19 -21.63 3.23
#